data_93af9cbff05075032064d65eeea0e6f5
#
_entry.id   93af9cbff05075032064d65eeea0e6f5
#
_cell.length_a   1.000
_cell.length_b   1.000
_cell.length_c   1.000
_cell.angle_alpha   90.00
_cell.angle_beta   90.00
_cell.angle_gamma   90.00
#
_symmetry.space_group_name_H-M   'P 1'
#
loop_
_entity.id
_entity.type
_entity.pdbx_description
1 polymer ?
#
loop_
_entity_poly.entity_id
_entity_poly.type
_entity_poly.pdbx_seq_one_letter_code
_entity_poly.pdbx_strand_id
1 'polypeptide(L)'
;MTKFGAGPRYKDPVSGTEWANEHTFHIAYWMLNDAQIYQELKKFMQNSNDPIPYRVWIKQMGLVDKSTTSGWKLMADGVHYGDLSEVMRASMY
;
A
#
# COMPACT_ATOMS: atom_id res chain seq x y z
N MET A 1 -0.71 -11.49 18.27
CA MET A 1 -1.48 -10.24 18.32
C MET A 1 -1.74 -9.72 16.93
N THR A 2 -2.96 -9.33 16.66
CA THR A 2 -3.25 -8.72 15.38
C THR A 2 -2.82 -7.27 15.38
N LYS A 3 -2.07 -6.92 14.37
CA LYS A 3 -1.58 -5.58 14.17
C LYS A 3 -2.69 -4.64 13.69
N PHE A 4 -3.73 -5.19 13.09
CA PHE A 4 -4.72 -4.44 12.33
C PHE A 4 -6.14 -4.55 12.89
N GLY A 5 -6.27 -4.77 14.15
CA GLY A 5 -7.57 -4.81 14.77
C GLY A 5 -8.36 -6.09 14.52
N ALA A 6 -9.63 -6.05 14.87
CA ALA A 6 -10.50 -7.21 14.81
C ALA A 6 -11.00 -7.50 13.40
N GLY A 7 -11.40 -8.73 13.16
CA GLY A 7 -12.03 -9.14 11.92
C GLY A 7 -11.17 -10.05 11.08
N PRO A 8 -11.74 -10.63 10.03
CA PRO A 8 -11.01 -11.52 9.16
C PRO A 8 -9.90 -10.78 8.43
N ARG A 9 -8.77 -11.43 8.34
CA ARG A 9 -7.61 -10.89 7.66
C ARG A 9 -7.41 -11.65 6.36
N TYR A 10 -6.87 -10.96 5.36
CA TYR A 10 -6.57 -11.59 4.09
C TYR A 10 -5.17 -12.17 4.13
N LYS A 11 -5.02 -13.42 3.73
CA LYS A 11 -3.73 -14.07 3.63
C LYS A 11 -3.41 -14.33 2.17
N ASP A 12 -2.28 -13.80 1.70
CA ASP A 12 -1.82 -14.05 0.34
C ASP A 12 -1.50 -15.54 0.19
N PRO A 13 -2.18 -16.26 -0.71
CA PRO A 13 -1.96 -17.69 -0.86
C PRO A 13 -0.57 -18.05 -1.40
N VAL A 14 0.12 -17.12 -2.03
CA VAL A 14 1.45 -17.40 -2.59
C VAL A 14 2.54 -17.18 -1.56
N SER A 15 2.55 -16.01 -0.90
CA SER A 15 3.63 -15.66 0.03
C SER A 15 3.32 -15.98 1.48
N GLY A 16 2.04 -16.17 1.81
CA GLY A 16 1.61 -16.38 3.19
C GLY A 16 1.54 -15.11 4.02
N THR A 17 1.82 -13.96 3.42
CA THR A 17 1.76 -12.68 4.12
C THR A 17 0.31 -12.33 4.45
N GLU A 18 0.07 -11.85 5.67
CA GLU A 18 -1.27 -11.42 6.08
C GLU A 18 -1.42 -9.91 5.95
N TRP A 19 -2.57 -9.50 5.43
CA TRP A 19 -2.93 -8.10 5.22
C TRP A 19 -4.21 -7.80 5.97
N ALA A 20 -4.47 -6.53 6.23
CA ALA A 20 -5.70 -6.13 6.92
C ALA A 20 -6.95 -6.62 6.18
N ASN A 21 -6.93 -6.56 4.86
CA ASN A 21 -8.01 -7.07 4.03
C ASN A 21 -7.51 -7.27 2.60
N GLU A 22 -8.37 -7.83 1.76
CA GLU A 22 -8.04 -8.10 0.36
C GLU A 22 -7.79 -6.82 -0.43
N HIS A 23 -8.55 -5.78 -0.16
CA HIS A 23 -8.39 -4.48 -0.84
C HIS A 23 -6.95 -3.96 -0.64
N THR A 24 -6.48 -3.96 0.61
CA THR A 24 -5.12 -3.52 0.94
C THR A 24 -4.07 -4.37 0.23
N PHE A 25 -4.29 -5.69 0.20
CA PHE A 25 -3.38 -6.59 -0.51
C PHE A 25 -3.25 -6.23 -1.99
N HIS A 26 -4.37 -5.97 -2.66
CA HIS A 26 -4.34 -5.67 -4.10
C HIS A 26 -3.60 -4.37 -4.39
N ILE A 27 -3.71 -3.39 -3.51
CA ILE A 27 -2.94 -2.15 -3.68
C ILE A 27 -1.45 -2.41 -3.48
N ALA A 28 -1.09 -3.19 -2.47
CA ALA A 28 0.32 -3.55 -2.24
C ALA A 28 0.90 -4.29 -3.45
N TYR A 29 0.14 -5.22 -4.00
CA TYR A 29 0.54 -5.96 -5.19
C TYR A 29 0.80 -5.00 -6.35
N TRP A 30 -0.10 -4.04 -6.58
CA TRP A 30 0.06 -3.04 -7.63
C TRP A 30 1.33 -2.21 -7.42
N MET A 31 1.59 -1.75 -6.19
CA MET A 31 2.76 -0.95 -5.87
C MET A 31 4.06 -1.67 -6.16
N LEU A 32 4.10 -2.97 -5.91
CA LEU A 32 5.33 -3.75 -6.02
C LEU A 32 5.54 -4.34 -7.41
N ASN A 33 4.48 -4.48 -8.20
CA ASN A 33 4.56 -5.16 -9.49
C ASN A 33 4.47 -4.24 -10.70
N ASP A 34 4.12 -2.97 -10.51
CA ASP A 34 4.18 -1.99 -11.58
C ASP A 34 5.53 -1.30 -11.51
N ALA A 35 6.38 -1.54 -12.51
CA ALA A 35 7.76 -1.06 -12.48
C ALA A 35 7.85 0.47 -12.35
N GLN A 36 7.00 1.20 -13.06
CA GLN A 36 7.01 2.66 -13.00
C GLN A 36 6.57 3.17 -11.64
N ILE A 37 5.51 2.58 -11.11
CA ILE A 37 4.98 2.96 -9.79
C ILE A 37 6.00 2.65 -8.70
N TYR A 38 6.66 1.51 -8.79
CA TYR A 38 7.68 1.13 -7.82
C TYR A 38 8.85 2.11 -7.82
N GLN A 39 9.28 2.57 -8.99
CA GLN A 39 10.34 3.57 -9.08
C GLN A 39 9.93 4.90 -8.45
N GLU A 40 8.69 5.33 -8.69
CA GLU A 40 8.18 6.56 -8.08
C GLU A 40 8.07 6.45 -6.57
N LEU A 41 7.65 5.29 -6.09
CA LEU A 41 7.59 5.00 -4.65
C LEU A 41 8.97 5.14 -4.00
N LYS A 42 9.98 4.56 -4.62
CA LYS A 42 11.34 4.61 -4.09
C LYS A 42 11.89 6.03 -4.07
N LYS A 43 11.64 6.80 -5.12
CA LYS A 43 12.03 8.21 -5.17
C LYS A 43 11.40 9.00 -4.04
N PHE A 44 10.11 8.81 -3.83
CA PHE A 44 9.40 9.51 -2.76
C PHE A 44 10.00 9.17 -1.39
N MET A 45 10.24 7.89 -1.14
CA MET A 45 10.72 7.44 0.16
C MET A 45 12.12 7.96 0.49
N GLN A 46 12.93 8.28 -0.50
CA GLN A 46 14.26 8.83 -0.25
C GLN A 46 14.22 10.16 0.48
N ASN A 47 13.12 10.89 0.39
CA ASN A 47 12.99 12.23 0.98
C ASN A 47 11.84 12.35 1.96
N SER A 48 11.23 11.24 2.36
CA SER A 48 10.04 11.27 3.21
C SER A 48 10.35 10.75 4.61
N ASN A 49 9.87 11.47 5.62
CA ASN A 49 9.91 11.05 7.02
C ASN A 49 8.50 10.96 7.61
N ASP A 50 7.51 10.87 6.77
CA ASP A 50 6.12 10.89 7.22
C ASP A 50 5.77 9.58 7.93
N PRO A 51 5.00 9.60 9.04
CA PRO A 51 4.57 8.37 9.70
C PRO A 51 3.61 7.54 8.86
N ILE A 52 2.84 8.18 7.98
CA ILE A 52 1.95 7.47 7.04
C ILE A 52 2.30 7.91 5.62
N PRO A 53 3.44 7.49 5.09
CA PRO A 53 3.92 7.98 3.80
C PRO A 53 3.00 7.62 2.63
N TYR A 54 2.23 6.54 2.72
CA TYR A 54 1.35 6.14 1.64
C TYR A 54 0.35 7.25 1.28
N ARG A 55 -0.29 7.84 2.29
CA ARG A 55 -1.28 8.90 2.04
C ARG A 55 -0.66 10.13 1.38
N VAL A 56 0.50 10.53 1.86
CA VAL A 56 1.20 11.70 1.31
C VAL A 56 1.61 11.44 -0.13
N TRP A 57 2.16 10.25 -0.39
CA TRP A 57 2.63 9.88 -1.71
C TRP A 57 1.48 9.87 -2.74
N ILE A 58 0.35 9.26 -2.39
CA ILE A 58 -0.80 9.22 -3.28
C ILE A 58 -1.31 10.62 -3.60
N LYS A 59 -1.32 11.52 -2.62
CA LYS A 59 -1.72 12.90 -2.83
C LYS A 59 -0.75 13.64 -3.75
N GLN A 60 0.55 13.46 -3.53
CA GLN A 60 1.56 14.11 -4.35
C GLN A 60 1.50 13.67 -5.81
N MET A 61 1.19 12.42 -6.05
CA MET A 61 1.09 11.90 -7.40
C MET A 61 -0.25 12.21 -8.08
N GLY A 62 -1.17 12.84 -7.35
CA GLY A 62 -2.47 13.17 -7.90
C GLY A 62 -3.36 11.94 -8.12
N LEU A 63 -3.19 10.91 -7.30
CA LEU A 63 -3.89 9.65 -7.48
C LEU A 63 -5.02 9.41 -6.48
N VAL A 64 -5.47 10.46 -5.78
CA VAL A 64 -6.48 10.32 -4.73
C VAL A 64 -7.76 9.67 -5.25
N ASP A 65 -8.17 10.01 -6.47
CA ASP A 65 -9.40 9.48 -7.07
C ASP A 65 -9.15 8.35 -8.05
N LYS A 66 -7.95 7.79 -8.04
CA LYS A 66 -7.57 6.75 -8.99
C LYS A 66 -7.68 5.36 -8.39
N SER A 67 -7.61 4.36 -9.25
CA SER A 67 -7.66 2.96 -8.86
C SER A 67 -6.49 2.22 -9.48
N THR A 68 -6.22 1.01 -8.96
CA THR A 68 -5.26 0.11 -9.61
C THR A 68 -5.82 -0.33 -10.96
N THR A 69 -4.97 -0.97 -11.77
CA THR A 69 -5.40 -1.50 -13.05
C THR A 69 -6.59 -2.44 -12.92
N SER A 70 -6.68 -3.15 -11.80
CA SER A 70 -7.79 -4.07 -11.51
C SER A 70 -9.02 -3.40 -10.91
N GLY A 71 -9.01 -2.08 -10.73
CA GLY A 71 -10.16 -1.34 -10.25
C GLY A 71 -10.25 -1.13 -8.74
N TRP A 72 -9.19 -1.41 -8.00
CA TRP A 72 -9.15 -1.19 -6.55
C TRP A 72 -8.78 0.26 -6.25
N LYS A 73 -9.68 0.98 -5.59
CA LYS A 73 -9.43 2.39 -5.27
C LYS A 73 -8.23 2.54 -4.35
N LEU A 74 -7.37 3.50 -4.66
CA LEU A 74 -6.14 3.72 -3.90
C LEU A 74 -6.38 4.38 -2.56
N MET A 75 -7.43 5.18 -2.44
CA MET A 75 -7.84 5.77 -1.16
C MET A 75 -9.32 5.53 -0.95
N ALA A 76 -9.66 4.74 0.06
CA ALA A 76 -11.03 4.41 0.42
C ALA A 76 -11.07 3.96 1.87
N ASP A 77 -12.26 3.91 2.44
CA ASP A 77 -12.44 3.58 3.86
C ASP A 77 -11.88 2.20 4.23
N GLY A 78 -11.93 1.24 3.29
CA GLY A 78 -11.45 -0.11 3.55
C GLY A 78 -9.94 -0.28 3.45
N VAL A 79 -9.21 0.74 3.01
CA VAL A 79 -7.76 0.63 2.81
C VAL A 79 -7.02 0.84 4.13
N HIS A 80 -6.14 -0.09 4.47
CA HIS A 80 -5.31 0.05 5.66
C HIS A 80 -4.00 0.73 5.31
N TYR A 81 -3.96 2.05 5.50
CA TYR A 81 -2.81 2.85 5.09
C TYR A 81 -1.52 2.48 5.83
N GLY A 82 -1.65 2.01 7.06
CA GLY A 82 -0.49 1.57 7.82
C GLY A 82 0.25 0.40 7.19
N ASP A 83 -0.51 -0.58 6.68
CA ASP A 83 0.07 -1.73 5.97
C ASP A 83 0.86 -1.27 4.76
N LEU A 84 0.25 -0.38 3.97
CA LEU A 84 0.87 0.10 2.74
C LEU A 84 2.09 0.95 3.04
N SER A 85 2.05 1.71 4.11
CA SER A 85 3.21 2.50 4.54
C SER A 85 4.38 1.61 4.96
N GLU A 86 4.09 0.47 5.58
CA GLU A 86 5.14 -0.49 5.92
C GLU A 86 5.76 -1.11 4.68
N VAL A 87 4.96 -1.41 3.67
CA VAL A 87 5.48 -1.90 2.39
C VAL A 87 6.43 -0.88 1.78
N MET A 88 6.07 0.40 1.82
CA MET A 88 6.91 1.47 1.30
C MET A 88 8.25 1.53 2.05
N ARG A 89 8.22 1.44 3.37
CA ARG A 89 9.46 1.45 4.16
C ARG A 89 10.33 0.23 3.85
N ALA A 90 9.72 -0.93 3.73
CA ALA A 90 10.45 -2.16 3.41
C ALA A 90 11.11 -2.09 2.04
N SER A 91 10.54 -1.32 1.11
CA SER A 91 11.07 -1.18 -0.24
C SER A 91 12.38 -0.37 -0.30
N MET A 92 12.76 0.25 0.81
CA MET A 92 14.00 1.03 0.88
C MET A 92 15.23 0.17 1.15
N TYR A 93 15.05 -1.08 1.46
CA TYR A 93 16.16 -1.99 1.81
C TYR A 93 16.44 -3.02 0.74
#